data_b00139c3990efbfb10c38e5a7fa1b923
#
_entry.id   b00139c3990efbfb10c38e5a7fa1b923
#
_cell.length_a   1.000
_cell.length_b   1.000
_cell.length_c   1.000
_cell.angle_alpha   90.00
_cell.angle_beta   90.00
_cell.angle_gamma   90.00
#
_symmetry.space_group_name_H-M   'P 1'
#
loop_
_entity.id
_entity.type
_entity.pdbx_description
1 polymer ?
#
loop_
_entity_poly.entity_id
_entity_poly.type
_entity_poly.pdbx_seq_one_letter_code
_entity_poly.pdbx_strand_id
1 'polypeptide(L)'
;MDIKKLQQFLQENNLPKFRLGQIQKAIFTDGVSSFGEITTLSKDLREKMEKEMRLLSFDVEKVLVAKDGQSIKALLKLSDGELIETVLISPKPEIWSACISCQVGCAMGCRFCATGKMGFKRDLTAEEITDQILFWKQYLKKNSSALFGNWKLRC
;
A
#
# COMPACT_ATOMS: atom_id res chain seq x y z
N MET A 1 -2.77 4.95 4.08
CA MET A 1 -4.02 5.77 4.14
C MET A 1 -3.98 6.66 5.37
N ASP A 2 -4.22 7.94 5.20
CA ASP A 2 -4.24 8.93 6.28
C ASP A 2 -5.51 8.80 7.14
N ILE A 3 -5.34 8.20 8.34
CA ILE A 3 -6.44 7.97 9.29
C ILE A 3 -6.97 9.29 9.87
N LYS A 4 -6.11 10.29 10.04
CA LYS A 4 -6.52 11.60 10.57
C LYS A 4 -7.43 12.31 9.56
N LYS A 5 -7.04 12.29 8.28
CA LYS A 5 -7.85 12.83 7.20
C LYS A 5 -9.19 12.09 7.07
N LEU A 6 -9.20 10.76 7.26
CA LEU A 6 -10.44 9.98 7.28
C LEU A 6 -11.36 10.39 8.44
N GLN A 7 -10.82 10.58 9.64
CA GLN A 7 -11.58 11.03 10.81
C GLN A 7 -12.17 12.43 10.57
N GLN A 8 -11.38 13.35 10.03
CA GLN A 8 -11.83 14.70 9.69
C GLN A 8 -12.96 14.64 8.66
N PHE A 9 -12.79 13.88 7.58
CA PHE A 9 -13.82 13.67 6.56
C PHE A 9 -15.15 13.18 7.16
N LEU A 10 -15.09 12.21 8.08
CA LEU A 10 -16.29 11.68 8.75
C LEU A 10 -16.97 12.75 9.62
N GLN A 11 -16.22 13.60 10.31
CA GLN A 11 -16.76 14.70 11.12
C GLN A 11 -17.41 15.77 10.26
N GLU A 12 -16.75 16.23 9.19
CA GLU A 12 -17.27 17.23 8.26
C GLU A 12 -18.58 16.80 7.58
N ASN A 13 -18.74 15.50 7.38
CA ASN A 13 -19.95 14.92 6.78
C ASN A 13 -20.99 14.46 7.80
N ASN A 14 -20.82 14.77 9.10
CA ASN A 14 -21.71 14.37 10.19
C ASN A 14 -21.99 12.85 10.24
N LEU A 15 -20.97 12.02 9.91
CA LEU A 15 -21.12 10.58 9.85
C LEU A 15 -20.91 9.93 11.22
N PRO A 16 -21.67 8.89 11.57
CA PRO A 16 -21.53 8.20 12.84
C PRO A 16 -20.13 7.59 13.02
N LYS A 17 -19.59 7.63 14.25
CA LYS A 17 -18.24 7.14 14.58
C LYS A 17 -17.97 5.68 14.17
N PHE A 18 -19.01 4.82 14.18
CA PHE A 18 -18.84 3.41 13.79
C PHE A 18 -18.45 3.24 12.31
N ARG A 19 -18.69 4.23 11.46
CA ARG A 19 -18.29 4.21 10.05
C ARG A 19 -16.77 4.14 9.90
N LEU A 20 -16.01 4.76 10.82
CA LEU A 20 -14.56 4.63 10.84
C LEU A 20 -14.12 3.16 10.89
N GLY A 21 -14.68 2.40 11.85
CA GLY A 21 -14.37 0.97 12.00
C GLY A 21 -14.77 0.13 10.77
N GLN A 22 -15.91 0.44 10.14
CA GLN A 22 -16.33 -0.23 8.91
C GLN A 22 -15.35 -0.01 7.76
N ILE A 23 -14.92 1.25 7.56
CA ILE A 23 -13.97 1.62 6.51
C ILE A 23 -12.61 1.00 6.78
N GLN A 24 -12.11 1.11 8.01
CA GLN A 24 -10.84 0.49 8.40
C GLN A 24 -10.85 -1.03 8.20
N LYS A 25 -11.92 -1.72 8.60
CA LYS A 25 -12.06 -3.16 8.38
C LYS A 25 -12.02 -3.49 6.88
N ALA A 26 -12.81 -2.80 6.07
CA ALA A 26 -12.84 -3.02 4.62
C ALA A 26 -11.43 -2.85 4.00
N ILE A 27 -10.70 -1.81 4.38
CA ILE A 27 -9.37 -1.53 3.85
C ILE A 27 -8.33 -2.50 4.38
N PHE A 28 -8.18 -2.58 5.71
CA PHE A 28 -7.06 -3.33 6.32
C PHE A 28 -7.32 -4.82 6.47
N THR A 29 -8.58 -5.23 6.68
CA THR A 29 -8.94 -6.65 6.83
C THR A 29 -9.38 -7.26 5.51
N ASP A 30 -10.33 -6.64 4.82
CA ASP A 30 -10.90 -7.21 3.59
C ASP A 30 -10.05 -6.87 2.35
N GLY A 31 -9.13 -5.87 2.44
CA GLY A 31 -8.16 -5.52 1.40
C GLY A 31 -8.86 -5.01 0.12
N VAL A 32 -9.83 -4.11 0.27
CA VAL A 32 -10.46 -3.45 -0.88
C VAL A 32 -9.47 -2.56 -1.60
N SER A 33 -9.57 -2.48 -2.93
CA SER A 33 -8.67 -1.70 -3.77
C SER A 33 -9.18 -0.29 -4.09
N SER A 34 -10.47 -0.04 -3.80
CA SER A 34 -11.09 1.28 -3.97
C SER A 34 -12.19 1.48 -2.92
N PHE A 35 -12.56 2.73 -2.65
CA PHE A 35 -13.71 3.03 -1.78
C PHE A 35 -15.02 2.55 -2.40
N GLY A 36 -15.09 2.46 -3.72
CA GLY A 36 -16.23 1.92 -4.46
C GLY A 36 -16.59 0.49 -4.09
N GLU A 37 -15.62 -0.33 -3.64
CA GLU A 37 -15.83 -1.71 -3.23
C GLU A 37 -16.45 -1.86 -1.83
N ILE A 38 -16.52 -0.78 -1.03
CA ILE A 38 -17.06 -0.83 0.33
C ILE A 38 -18.59 -0.81 0.29
N THR A 39 -19.20 -1.95 -0.01
CA THR A 39 -20.66 -2.07 -0.20
C THR A 39 -21.50 -1.75 1.04
N THR A 40 -20.89 -1.71 2.23
CA THR A 40 -21.56 -1.31 3.49
C THR A 40 -21.81 0.21 3.57
N LEU A 41 -21.23 1.00 2.65
CA LEU A 41 -21.47 2.43 2.54
C LEU A 41 -22.44 2.75 1.41
N SER A 42 -23.18 3.86 1.55
CA SER A 42 -24.05 4.34 0.46
C SER A 42 -23.23 4.71 -0.78
N LYS A 43 -23.87 4.63 -1.94
CA LYS A 43 -23.21 4.92 -3.23
C LYS A 43 -22.62 6.34 -3.24
N ASP A 44 -23.41 7.32 -2.81
CA ASP A 44 -23.00 8.73 -2.77
C ASP A 44 -21.77 8.96 -1.89
N LEU A 45 -21.73 8.27 -0.72
CA LEU A 45 -20.59 8.37 0.18
C LEU A 45 -19.33 7.77 -0.43
N ARG A 46 -19.44 6.62 -1.10
CA ARG A 46 -18.32 5.98 -1.79
C ARG A 46 -17.75 6.87 -2.89
N GLU A 47 -18.61 7.45 -3.72
CA GLU A 47 -18.22 8.36 -4.79
C GLU A 47 -17.56 9.65 -4.25
N LYS A 48 -18.05 10.16 -3.12
CA LYS A 48 -17.46 11.31 -2.44
C LYS A 48 -16.08 10.98 -1.90
N MET A 49 -15.93 9.85 -1.22
CA MET A 49 -14.63 9.40 -0.71
C MET A 49 -13.61 9.18 -1.83
N GLU A 50 -14.02 8.59 -2.96
CA GLU A 50 -13.15 8.37 -4.11
C GLU A 50 -12.61 9.68 -4.70
N LYS A 51 -13.39 10.75 -4.65
CA LYS A 51 -12.98 12.09 -5.15
C LYS A 51 -12.09 12.86 -4.16
N GLU A 52 -12.36 12.75 -2.87
CA GLU A 52 -11.73 13.60 -1.85
C GLU A 52 -10.56 12.91 -1.13
N MET A 53 -10.46 11.59 -1.21
CA MET A 53 -9.47 10.80 -0.48
C MET A 53 -8.67 9.87 -1.37
N ARG A 54 -7.43 9.61 -0.97
CA ARG A 54 -6.59 8.57 -1.57
C ARG A 54 -6.51 7.37 -0.63
N LEU A 55 -6.62 6.17 -1.20
CA LEU A 55 -6.50 4.93 -0.44
C LEU A 55 -5.03 4.66 -0.05
N LEU A 56 -4.11 4.92 -0.97
CA LEU A 56 -2.67 4.79 -0.78
C LEU A 56 -2.01 6.18 -0.79
N SER A 57 -0.93 6.34 -0.02
CA SER A 57 -0.13 7.56 0.09
C SER A 57 0.84 7.79 -1.09
N PHE A 58 0.84 6.89 -2.07
CA PHE A 58 1.71 6.92 -3.23
C PHE A 58 0.99 6.44 -4.50
N ASP A 59 1.59 6.74 -5.64
CA ASP A 59 1.20 6.20 -6.94
C ASP A 59 2.14 5.05 -7.33
N VAL A 60 1.60 4.04 -8.04
CA VAL A 60 2.40 2.90 -8.53
C VAL A 60 2.90 3.22 -9.93
N GLU A 61 4.19 3.51 -10.06
CA GLU A 61 4.80 3.83 -11.36
C GLU A 61 5.07 2.59 -12.21
N LYS A 62 5.56 1.52 -11.58
CA LYS A 62 5.93 0.31 -12.30
C LYS A 62 5.91 -0.92 -11.40
N VAL A 63 5.46 -2.04 -11.94
CA VAL A 63 5.59 -3.36 -11.29
C VAL A 63 6.35 -4.28 -12.23
N LEU A 64 7.38 -4.94 -11.71
CA LEU A 64 8.21 -5.89 -12.41
C LEU A 64 8.10 -7.25 -11.73
N VAL A 65 7.73 -8.26 -12.50
CA VAL A 65 7.68 -9.66 -12.04
C VAL A 65 8.89 -10.39 -12.57
N ALA A 66 9.62 -11.10 -11.72
CA ALA A 66 10.74 -11.93 -12.13
C ALA A 66 10.25 -13.08 -13.02
N LYS A 67 11.11 -13.58 -13.92
CA LYS A 67 10.77 -14.64 -14.86
C LYS A 67 10.32 -15.94 -14.17
N ASP A 68 10.86 -16.22 -13.01
CA ASP A 68 10.52 -17.38 -12.17
C ASP A 68 9.25 -17.17 -11.32
N GLY A 69 8.67 -15.96 -11.34
CA GLY A 69 7.50 -15.60 -10.56
C GLY A 69 7.75 -15.52 -9.04
N GLN A 70 8.98 -15.70 -8.56
CA GLN A 70 9.27 -15.77 -7.13
C GLN A 70 9.56 -14.41 -6.48
N SER A 71 9.72 -13.37 -7.28
CA SER A 71 9.89 -12.01 -6.77
C SER A 71 9.17 -10.99 -7.65
N ILE A 72 8.61 -9.99 -6.99
CA ILE A 72 7.88 -8.89 -7.62
C ILE A 72 8.38 -7.59 -7.01
N LYS A 73 8.85 -6.67 -7.84
CA LYS A 73 9.32 -5.36 -7.39
C LYS A 73 8.36 -4.28 -7.89
N ALA A 74 7.98 -3.36 -7.02
CA ALA A 74 7.21 -2.19 -7.37
C ALA A 74 8.04 -0.91 -7.14
N LEU A 75 7.95 0.02 -8.09
CA LEU A 75 8.43 1.38 -7.98
C LEU A 75 7.24 2.26 -7.62
N LEU A 76 7.33 2.96 -6.51
CA LEU A 76 6.28 3.78 -5.93
C LEU A 76 6.70 5.24 -5.92
N LYS A 77 5.81 6.13 -6.35
CA LYS A 77 6.02 7.57 -6.34
C LYS A 77 5.25 8.21 -5.20
N LEU A 78 5.96 8.84 -4.29
CA LEU A 78 5.42 9.54 -3.15
C LEU A 78 4.79 10.89 -3.55
N SER A 79 4.02 11.49 -2.66
CA SER A 79 3.34 12.77 -2.90
C SER A 79 4.29 13.95 -3.14
N ASP A 80 5.52 13.87 -2.64
CA ASP A 80 6.60 14.85 -2.87
C ASP A 80 7.39 14.62 -4.16
N GLY A 81 7.02 13.59 -4.94
CA GLY A 81 7.68 13.21 -6.19
C GLY A 81 8.85 12.25 -6.03
N GLU A 82 9.25 11.94 -4.79
CA GLU A 82 10.32 10.97 -4.53
C GLU A 82 9.89 9.55 -4.87
N LEU A 83 10.88 8.73 -5.20
CA LEU A 83 10.69 7.34 -5.60
C LEU A 83 11.24 6.39 -4.56
N ILE A 84 10.47 5.37 -4.23
CA ILE A 84 10.89 4.26 -3.38
C ILE A 84 10.60 2.91 -4.05
N GLU A 85 11.34 1.90 -3.66
CA GLU A 85 11.10 0.52 -4.10
C GLU A 85 10.57 -0.33 -2.96
N THR A 86 9.70 -1.26 -3.29
CA THR A 86 9.24 -2.31 -2.39
C THR A 86 9.23 -3.63 -3.14
N VAL A 87 9.53 -4.74 -2.45
CA VAL A 87 9.70 -6.05 -3.08
C VAL A 87 8.87 -7.09 -2.36
N LEU A 88 8.17 -7.90 -3.11
CA LEU A 88 7.49 -9.09 -2.65
C LEU A 88 8.29 -10.31 -3.06
N ILE A 89 8.64 -11.18 -2.11
CA ILE A 89 9.50 -12.36 -2.34
C ILE A 89 8.74 -13.59 -1.86
N SER A 90 8.76 -14.66 -2.67
CA SER A 90 8.21 -15.97 -2.30
C SER A 90 9.35 -16.94 -1.95
N PRO A 91 9.75 -17.04 -0.68
CA PRO A 91 10.81 -17.95 -0.27
C PRO A 91 10.40 -19.44 -0.33
N LYS A 92 9.10 -19.69 -0.34
CA LYS A 92 8.47 -21.03 -0.49
C LYS A 92 7.14 -20.87 -1.21
N PRO A 93 6.64 -21.88 -1.92
CA PRO A 93 5.32 -21.86 -2.52
C PRO A 93 4.26 -21.36 -1.53
N GLU A 94 3.38 -20.50 -1.99
CA GLU A 94 2.25 -19.93 -1.22
C GLU A 94 2.61 -19.00 -0.04
N ILE A 95 3.90 -18.78 0.23
CA ILE A 95 4.36 -17.86 1.29
C ILE A 95 5.03 -16.65 0.65
N TRP A 96 4.51 -15.48 0.95
CA TRP A 96 5.06 -14.21 0.47
C TRP A 96 5.57 -13.37 1.64
N SER A 97 6.73 -12.79 1.46
CA SER A 97 7.34 -11.83 2.39
C SER A 97 7.48 -10.48 1.71
N ALA A 98 7.00 -9.42 2.34
CA ALA A 98 7.15 -8.06 1.84
C ALA A 98 8.41 -7.43 2.43
N CYS A 99 9.31 -6.98 1.56
CA CYS A 99 10.42 -6.11 1.90
C CYS A 99 9.99 -4.67 1.57
N ILE A 100 9.82 -3.85 2.59
CA ILE A 100 9.32 -2.48 2.48
C ILE A 100 10.42 -1.47 2.74
N SER A 101 10.34 -0.30 2.11
CA SER A 101 11.20 0.83 2.39
C SER A 101 10.72 1.59 3.62
N CYS A 102 11.66 2.13 4.41
CA CYS A 102 11.38 3.02 5.54
C CYS A 102 11.99 4.43 5.36
N GLN A 103 12.79 4.62 4.31
CA GLN A 103 13.50 5.88 4.00
C GLN A 103 13.47 6.16 2.51
N VAL A 104 13.58 7.43 2.15
CA VAL A 104 13.93 7.87 0.80
C VAL A 104 15.45 8.02 0.74
N GLY A 105 16.08 7.16 -0.06
CA GLY A 105 17.53 6.99 -0.04
C GLY A 105 18.02 6.21 1.18
N CYS A 106 19.32 6.30 1.49
CA CYS A 106 19.91 5.60 2.63
C CYS A 106 21.15 6.33 3.15
N ALA A 107 21.22 6.55 4.46
CA ALA A 107 22.33 7.23 5.12
C ALA A 107 23.61 6.37 5.21
N MET A 108 23.51 5.05 5.03
CA MET A 108 24.65 4.12 5.20
C MET A 108 25.72 4.26 4.12
N GLY A 109 25.39 4.80 2.95
CA GLY A 109 26.36 5.08 1.88
C GLY A 109 27.15 3.87 1.37
N CYS A 110 26.64 2.66 1.47
CA CYS A 110 27.34 1.44 1.05
C CYS A 110 27.75 1.52 -0.43
N ARG A 111 29.02 1.30 -0.75
CA ARG A 111 29.58 1.44 -2.11
C ARG A 111 28.94 0.50 -3.15
N PHE A 112 28.44 -0.66 -2.72
CA PHE A 112 27.82 -1.66 -3.58
C PHE A 112 26.29 -1.48 -3.72
N CYS A 113 25.67 -0.58 -2.95
CA CYS A 113 24.23 -0.41 -2.91
C CYS A 113 23.80 0.82 -3.74
N ALA A 114 22.90 0.61 -4.71
CA ALA A 114 22.36 1.69 -5.53
C ALA A 114 21.66 2.77 -4.67
N THR A 115 20.81 2.34 -3.72
CA THR A 115 20.12 3.25 -2.80
C THR A 115 21.10 4.03 -1.91
N GLY A 116 22.20 3.38 -1.45
CA GLY A 116 23.22 4.05 -0.67
C GLY A 116 23.96 5.17 -1.44
N LYS A 117 24.09 5.05 -2.77
CA LYS A 117 24.68 6.08 -3.64
C LYS A 117 23.76 7.27 -3.87
N MET A 118 22.46 7.13 -3.64
CA MET A 118 21.48 8.23 -3.78
C MET A 118 21.52 9.22 -2.61
N GLY A 119 22.18 8.84 -1.50
CA GLY A 119 22.17 9.61 -0.25
C GLY A 119 20.83 9.48 0.48
N PHE A 120 20.79 10.04 1.69
CA PHE A 120 19.59 10.08 2.52
C PHE A 120 18.84 11.39 2.28
N LYS A 121 17.53 11.32 2.11
CA LYS A 121 16.68 12.49 1.98
C LYS A 121 15.76 12.68 3.20
N ARG A 122 14.97 11.66 3.53
CA ARG A 122 14.08 11.67 4.70
C ARG A 122 13.64 10.26 5.09
N ASP A 123 13.13 10.14 6.29
CA ASP A 123 12.36 8.96 6.70
C ASP A 123 10.97 8.97 6.04
N LEU A 124 10.38 7.80 5.86
CA LEU A 124 8.98 7.67 5.44
C LEU A 124 8.05 7.87 6.63
N THR A 125 6.85 8.38 6.37
CA THR A 125 5.80 8.46 7.37
C THR A 125 5.24 7.07 7.69
N ALA A 126 4.55 6.94 8.82
CA ALA A 126 3.92 5.67 9.21
C ALA A 126 2.90 5.21 8.14
N GLU A 127 2.19 6.14 7.52
CA GLU A 127 1.25 5.87 6.44
C GLU A 127 1.97 5.35 5.19
N GLU A 128 3.07 5.98 4.77
CA GLU A 128 3.87 5.55 3.61
C GLU A 128 4.47 4.15 3.82
N ILE A 129 4.82 3.80 5.05
CA ILE A 129 5.35 2.48 5.40
C ILE A 129 4.23 1.42 5.37
N THR A 130 3.11 1.68 6.05
CA THR A 130 2.01 0.73 6.17
C THR A 130 1.26 0.52 4.85
N ASP A 131 1.17 1.56 4.03
CA ASP A 131 0.49 1.48 2.74
C ASP A 131 1.23 0.59 1.73
N GLN A 132 2.54 0.38 1.87
CA GLN A 132 3.27 -0.60 1.07
C GLN A 132 2.76 -2.04 1.34
N ILE A 133 2.46 -2.35 2.61
CA ILE A 133 1.90 -3.66 2.99
C ILE A 133 0.48 -3.79 2.44
N LEU A 134 -0.32 -2.71 2.55
CA LEU A 134 -1.68 -2.68 2.02
C LEU A 134 -1.68 -2.88 0.49
N PHE A 135 -0.79 -2.21 -0.22
CA PHE A 135 -0.60 -2.37 -1.66
C PHE A 135 -0.31 -3.84 -2.03
N TRP A 136 0.63 -4.49 -1.33
CA TRP A 136 0.96 -5.88 -1.61
C TRP A 136 -0.20 -6.83 -1.29
N LYS A 137 -0.95 -6.56 -0.23
CA LYS A 137 -2.18 -7.33 0.07
C LYS A 137 -3.21 -7.23 -1.05
N GLN A 138 -3.45 -6.01 -1.55
CA GLN A 138 -4.36 -5.76 -2.67
C GLN A 138 -3.86 -6.42 -3.96
N TYR A 139 -2.55 -6.29 -4.24
CA TYR A 139 -1.91 -6.88 -5.39
C TYR A 139 -2.05 -8.41 -5.41
N LEU A 140 -1.76 -9.07 -4.30
CA LEU A 140 -1.91 -10.52 -4.16
C LEU A 140 -3.37 -10.94 -4.31
N LYS A 141 -4.31 -10.25 -3.68
CA LYS A 141 -5.74 -10.52 -3.79
C LYS A 141 -6.23 -10.45 -5.23
N LYS A 142 -5.82 -9.42 -5.97
CA LYS A 142 -6.20 -9.22 -7.39
C LYS A 142 -5.60 -10.29 -8.31
N ASN A 143 -4.40 -10.78 -8.02
CA ASN A 143 -3.66 -11.70 -8.86
C ASN A 143 -3.68 -13.16 -8.35
N SER A 144 -4.36 -13.45 -7.22
CA SER A 144 -4.37 -14.75 -6.57
C SER A 144 -4.88 -15.91 -7.42
N SER A 145 -5.85 -15.65 -8.31
CA SER A 145 -6.41 -16.69 -9.20
C SER A 145 -5.48 -17.08 -10.36
N ALA A 146 -4.54 -16.22 -10.73
CA ALA A 146 -3.70 -16.41 -11.92
C ALA A 146 -2.29 -16.93 -11.62
N LEU A 147 -1.74 -16.63 -10.43
CA LEU A 147 -0.33 -16.85 -10.13
C LEU A 147 -0.04 -17.56 -8.79
N PHE A 148 -0.97 -17.60 -7.82
CA PHE A 148 -0.53 -17.76 -6.43
C PHE A 148 -1.33 -18.71 -5.51
N GLY A 149 -2.33 -19.45 -5.95
CA GLY A 149 -3.05 -20.38 -5.07
C GLY A 149 -3.55 -19.76 -3.74
N ASN A 150 -3.55 -20.53 -2.64
CA ASN A 150 -3.86 -20.04 -1.27
C ASN A 150 -2.63 -19.40 -0.62
N TRP A 151 -2.43 -18.10 -0.81
CA TRP A 151 -1.28 -17.35 -0.32
C TRP A 151 -1.43 -16.82 1.13
N LYS A 152 -0.32 -16.73 1.84
CA LYS A 152 -0.20 -16.04 3.14
C LYS A 152 0.89 -14.97 3.05
N LEU A 153 0.54 -13.72 3.33
CA LEU A 153 1.51 -12.63 3.47
C LEU A 153 2.11 -12.70 4.89
N ARG A 154 3.42 -12.73 4.98
CA ARG A 154 4.17 -12.54 6.22
C ARG A 154 4.90 -11.19 6.16
N CYS A 155 4.80 -10.44 7.22
CA CYS A 155 5.55 -9.20 7.46
C CYS A 155 6.68 -9.47 8.44
#